data_01f49cb59fb8165dc3b9d54d52a34b3b
#
_entry.id   01f49cb59fb8165dc3b9d54d52a34b3b
#
_cell.length_a   1.000
_cell.length_b   1.000
_cell.length_c   1.000
_cell.angle_alpha   90.00
_cell.angle_beta   90.00
_cell.angle_gamma   90.00
#
_symmetry.space_group_name_H-M   'P 1'
#
loop_
_entity.id
_entity.type
_entity.pdbx_description
1 polymer ?
#
loop_
_entity_poly.entity_id
_entity_poly.type
_entity_poly.pdbx_seq_one_letter_code
_entity_poly.pdbx_strand_id
1 'polypeptide(L)'
;LPGRDMSARIWKVAVGRTDLYLLDTDFEDNCPEDRQVTHQLYGGDWENRLKQELLLGIGGVRALRALGLNPTIYHYNEGHAAFAGLERLRECMQSGKLSFAESMELIRASGLFTTHTPVPAGHDAFSEDLIGKYLGNQLPSIGIDWGTLMSLGKINPDDHDEKFSMSVLAANMSQNVNGVSMLHGKVSQDIFANMYPGYLPEELYISYVTNGVHYPTWAARDWKKIHARVFGPEFASHHYDKSCFEGIYAIPDKEVWDTRKALKGELINAIKDRFSDPQACAHYTPSQIVTIKERLRDDVLTIGFARRFATYKRATLLFSDLDRLAEIVNNPTRPVQFIFAGKAHPADGAGQDLIKQIIEISKQDRFLGRIVFVPGYDITLAKRLVQGVDVWLNNPTRPLEASGTSGEKAAMNGVMHFSVLDGWWVEGYKPGAGWALPLEKTYDDPNYQNE
;
A
#
# COMPACT_ATOMS: atom_id res chain seq x y z
N LEU A 1 24.10 8.85 14.78
CA LEU A 1 23.17 9.89 15.23
C LEU A 1 23.95 11.09 15.79
N PRO A 2 23.34 12.26 15.98
CA PRO A 2 24.02 13.42 16.57
C PRO A 2 24.61 13.09 17.95
N GLY A 3 25.94 13.15 18.08
CA GLY A 3 26.66 12.97 19.33
C GLY A 3 26.72 11.55 19.91
N ARG A 4 26.18 10.55 19.21
CA ARG A 4 26.20 9.15 19.65
C ARG A 4 26.07 8.16 18.50
N ASP A 5 26.49 6.94 18.76
CA ASP A 5 26.23 5.82 17.87
C ASP A 5 24.91 5.14 18.24
N MET A 6 24.17 4.68 17.23
CA MET A 6 23.02 3.80 17.37
C MET A 6 23.36 2.46 16.72
N SER A 7 23.28 1.40 17.48
CA SER A 7 23.57 0.05 17.04
C SER A 7 22.28 -0.67 16.61
N ALA A 8 22.37 -1.57 15.65
CA ALA A 8 21.26 -2.41 15.25
C ALA A 8 21.65 -3.88 15.26
N ARG A 9 20.80 -4.71 15.85
CA ARG A 9 20.88 -6.16 15.77
C ARG A 9 20.27 -6.58 14.43
N ILE A 10 20.92 -7.52 13.74
CA ILE A 10 20.43 -8.01 12.45
C ILE A 10 19.78 -9.37 12.67
N TRP A 11 18.49 -9.44 12.43
CA TRP A 11 17.73 -10.69 12.41
C TRP A 11 17.61 -11.23 11.01
N LYS A 12 17.87 -12.52 10.81
CA LYS A 12 17.60 -13.21 9.55
C LYS A 12 16.32 -14.01 9.66
N VAL A 13 15.38 -13.76 8.75
CA VAL A 13 14.12 -14.50 8.61
C VAL A 13 14.09 -15.19 7.26
N ALA A 14 14.09 -16.51 7.25
CA ALA A 14 13.98 -17.27 6.02
C ALA A 14 12.53 -17.34 5.57
N VAL A 15 12.25 -16.80 4.36
CA VAL A 15 10.92 -16.80 3.74
C VAL A 15 11.00 -17.54 2.40
N GLY A 16 10.70 -18.81 2.41
CA GLY A 16 10.88 -19.67 1.23
C GLY A 16 12.34 -19.66 0.75
N ARG A 17 12.57 -19.19 -0.46
CA ARG A 17 13.94 -19.06 -1.05
C ARG A 17 14.60 -17.70 -0.79
N THR A 18 13.92 -16.78 -0.10
CA THR A 18 14.39 -15.41 0.13
C THR A 18 14.67 -15.20 1.61
N ASP A 19 15.82 -14.61 1.91
CA ASP A 19 16.17 -14.17 3.25
C ASP A 19 15.76 -12.71 3.45
N LEU A 20 15.05 -12.43 4.53
CA LEU A 20 14.78 -11.09 5.02
C LEU A 20 15.76 -10.76 6.14
N TYR A 21 16.38 -9.60 6.07
CA TYR A 21 17.24 -9.06 7.14
C TYR A 21 16.52 -7.89 7.79
N LEU A 22 16.22 -8.03 9.07
CA LEU A 22 15.52 -7.03 9.88
C LEU A 22 16.51 -6.35 10.80
N LEU A 23 16.45 -5.02 10.84
CA LEU A 23 17.27 -4.20 11.74
C LEU A 23 16.45 -3.88 13.00
N ASP A 24 16.99 -4.21 14.15
CA ASP A 24 16.35 -4.06 15.46
C ASP A 24 17.24 -3.24 16.38
N THR A 25 16.71 -2.11 16.87
CA THR A 25 17.41 -1.22 17.80
C THR A 25 17.04 -1.47 19.27
N ASP A 26 16.08 -2.37 19.56
CA ASP A 26 15.62 -2.61 20.94
C ASP A 26 16.52 -3.57 21.68
N PHE A 27 17.66 -3.07 22.14
CA PHE A 27 18.56 -3.78 23.04
C PHE A 27 19.42 -2.80 23.88
N GLU A 28 20.11 -3.34 24.90
CA GLU A 28 20.68 -2.58 26.02
C GLU A 28 21.82 -1.62 25.64
N ASP A 29 22.51 -1.86 24.52
CA ASP A 29 23.62 -0.99 24.07
C ASP A 29 23.11 0.38 23.58
N ASN A 30 21.83 0.50 23.26
CA ASN A 30 21.20 1.74 22.85
C ASN A 30 20.54 2.47 24.02
N CYS A 31 20.52 3.81 23.97
CA CYS A 31 19.74 4.60 24.91
C CYS A 31 18.23 4.35 24.74
N PRO A 32 17.39 4.61 25.77
CA PRO A 32 15.96 4.29 25.72
C PRO A 32 15.22 4.88 24.53
N GLU A 33 15.57 6.10 24.09
CA GLU A 33 14.93 6.76 22.96
C GLU A 33 15.25 6.05 21.63
N ASP A 34 16.49 5.58 21.45
CA ASP A 34 16.92 4.94 20.21
C ASP A 34 16.42 3.49 20.13
N ARG A 35 16.19 2.83 21.26
CA ARG A 35 15.56 1.51 21.32
C ARG A 35 14.15 1.50 20.71
N GLN A 36 13.43 2.61 20.76
CA GLN A 36 12.07 2.74 20.26
C GLN A 36 11.97 2.96 18.74
N VAL A 37 13.07 3.27 18.07
CA VAL A 37 13.08 3.61 16.64
C VAL A 37 12.44 2.52 15.77
N THR A 38 12.65 1.25 16.10
CA THR A 38 12.12 0.11 15.35
C THR A 38 10.83 -0.50 15.91
N HIS A 39 10.23 0.06 16.97
CA HIS A 39 9.05 -0.51 17.62
C HIS A 39 7.79 -0.44 16.75
N GLN A 40 7.57 0.67 16.05
CA GLN A 40 6.35 0.89 15.29
C GLN A 40 6.64 1.45 13.91
N LEU A 41 6.12 0.76 12.89
CA LEU A 41 6.16 1.24 11.52
C LEU A 41 5.41 2.58 11.40
N TYR A 42 6.06 3.58 10.83
CA TYR A 42 5.55 4.96 10.70
C TYR A 42 5.17 5.62 12.04
N GLY A 43 5.72 5.12 13.15
CA GLY A 43 5.45 5.66 14.48
C GLY A 43 6.29 6.88 14.81
N GLY A 44 5.82 7.65 15.81
CA GLY A 44 6.50 8.83 16.29
C GLY A 44 6.31 10.07 15.43
N ASP A 45 7.18 11.05 15.64
CA ASP A 45 7.22 12.32 14.90
C ASP A 45 8.15 12.25 13.66
N TRP A 46 8.30 13.37 12.96
CA TRP A 46 9.16 13.49 11.79
C TRP A 46 10.64 13.20 12.10
N GLU A 47 11.10 13.49 13.31
CA GLU A 47 12.46 13.16 13.72
C GLU A 47 12.66 11.66 13.89
N ASN A 48 11.70 10.97 14.51
CA ASN A 48 11.71 9.51 14.59
C ASN A 48 11.64 8.87 13.21
N ARG A 49 10.82 9.45 12.31
CA ARG A 49 10.74 9.02 10.93
C ARG A 49 12.09 9.12 10.21
N LEU A 50 12.79 10.25 10.36
CA LEU A 50 14.15 10.41 9.80
C LEU A 50 15.12 9.36 10.36
N LYS A 51 15.06 9.07 11.66
CA LYS A 51 15.90 8.02 12.26
C LYS A 51 15.64 6.64 11.65
N GLN A 52 14.37 6.31 11.41
CA GLN A 52 14.00 5.05 10.76
C GLN A 52 14.57 4.96 9.33
N GLU A 53 14.53 6.04 8.57
CA GLU A 53 15.04 6.07 7.20
C GLU A 53 16.58 6.09 7.13
N LEU A 54 17.24 6.75 8.07
CA LEU A 54 18.70 6.66 8.22
C LEU A 54 19.14 5.24 8.56
N LEU A 55 18.43 4.60 9.49
CA LEU A 55 18.70 3.20 9.86
C LEU A 55 18.49 2.27 8.67
N LEU A 56 17.37 2.41 7.96
CA LEU A 56 17.05 1.56 6.82
C LEU A 56 18.02 1.79 5.66
N GLY A 57 18.30 3.03 5.31
CA GLY A 57 19.19 3.38 4.19
C GLY A 57 20.65 3.15 4.50
N ILE A 58 21.25 3.98 5.36
CA ILE A 58 22.67 3.89 5.71
C ILE A 58 22.95 2.60 6.47
N GLY A 59 22.18 2.32 7.52
CA GLY A 59 22.32 1.11 8.33
C GLY A 59 22.11 -0.16 7.51
N GLY A 60 21.17 -0.17 6.59
CA GLY A 60 20.90 -1.30 5.70
C GLY A 60 22.10 -1.66 4.81
N VAL A 61 22.75 -0.67 4.17
CA VAL A 61 23.96 -0.92 3.37
C VAL A 61 25.08 -1.46 4.24
N ARG A 62 25.31 -0.86 5.41
CA ARG A 62 26.33 -1.34 6.37
C ARG A 62 26.05 -2.76 6.85
N ALA A 63 24.79 -3.09 7.10
CA ALA A 63 24.38 -4.44 7.48
C ALA A 63 24.66 -5.45 6.37
N LEU A 64 24.37 -5.12 5.11
CA LEU A 64 24.71 -5.96 3.96
C LEU A 64 26.23 -6.24 3.90
N ARG A 65 27.07 -5.22 4.09
CA ARG A 65 28.53 -5.38 4.11
C ARG A 65 29.01 -6.24 5.28
N ALA A 66 28.45 -6.03 6.48
CA ALA A 66 28.76 -6.86 7.66
C ALA A 66 28.40 -8.33 7.47
N LEU A 67 27.38 -8.62 6.66
CA LEU A 67 26.97 -9.97 6.27
C LEU A 67 27.74 -10.53 5.07
N GLY A 68 28.68 -9.78 4.50
CA GLY A 68 29.45 -10.19 3.29
C GLY A 68 28.62 -10.15 2.00
N LEU A 69 27.47 -9.46 2.01
CA LEU A 69 26.56 -9.34 0.86
C LEU A 69 26.90 -8.10 0.03
N ASN A 70 27.10 -8.31 -1.26
CA ASN A 70 27.39 -7.23 -2.22
C ASN A 70 26.39 -7.28 -3.39
N PRO A 71 25.18 -6.75 -3.22
CA PRO A 71 24.19 -6.70 -4.29
C PRO A 71 24.69 -5.90 -5.49
N THR A 72 24.30 -6.33 -6.67
CA THR A 72 24.59 -5.60 -7.92
C THR A 72 23.49 -4.63 -8.29
N ILE A 73 22.27 -4.83 -7.79
CA ILE A 73 21.11 -3.94 -7.97
C ILE A 73 20.56 -3.57 -6.59
N TYR A 74 20.21 -2.29 -6.45
CA TYR A 74 19.57 -1.71 -5.27
C TYR A 74 18.21 -1.17 -5.66
N HIS A 75 17.16 -1.84 -5.20
CA HIS A 75 15.79 -1.44 -5.47
C HIS A 75 15.24 -0.67 -4.28
N TYR A 76 14.96 0.62 -4.48
CA TYR A 76 14.30 1.49 -3.51
C TYR A 76 12.78 1.40 -3.68
N ASN A 77 12.15 0.74 -2.72
CA ASN A 77 10.69 0.67 -2.65
C ASN A 77 10.19 1.89 -1.85
N GLU A 78 9.74 2.93 -2.50
CA GLU A 78 9.52 4.29 -2.00
C GLU A 78 10.82 5.03 -1.62
N GLY A 79 10.69 6.27 -1.15
CA GLY A 79 11.79 7.10 -0.68
C GLY A 79 12.48 6.60 0.59
N HIS A 80 11.82 5.72 1.35
CA HIS A 80 12.23 5.32 2.70
C HIS A 80 13.67 4.82 2.85
N ALA A 81 14.22 4.21 1.80
CA ALA A 81 15.58 3.66 1.79
C ALA A 81 16.58 4.53 1.00
N ALA A 82 16.18 5.72 0.53
CA ALA A 82 16.99 6.54 -0.38
C ALA A 82 18.36 6.92 0.18
N PHE A 83 18.50 7.05 1.51
CA PHE A 83 19.80 7.27 2.15
C PHE A 83 20.82 6.15 1.92
N ALA A 84 20.38 4.97 1.44
CA ALA A 84 21.31 3.93 0.99
C ALA A 84 22.21 4.43 -0.15
N GLY A 85 21.71 5.33 -1.01
CA GLY A 85 22.50 5.97 -2.04
C GLY A 85 23.66 6.79 -1.48
N LEU A 86 23.46 7.52 -0.37
CA LEU A 86 24.53 8.29 0.28
C LEU A 86 25.61 7.39 0.89
N GLU A 87 25.26 6.28 1.51
CA GLU A 87 26.26 5.35 2.05
C GLU A 87 27.05 4.67 0.93
N ARG A 88 26.40 4.32 -0.16
CA ARG A 88 27.05 3.79 -1.37
C ARG A 88 27.97 4.84 -2.00
N LEU A 89 27.55 6.12 -2.02
CA LEU A 89 28.37 7.22 -2.49
C LEU A 89 29.66 7.34 -1.67
N ARG A 90 29.52 7.28 -0.33
CA ARG A 90 30.65 7.25 0.58
C ARG A 90 31.61 6.07 0.28
N GLU A 91 31.08 4.88 0.09
CA GLU A 91 31.88 3.70 -0.27
C GLU A 91 32.64 3.88 -1.57
N CYS A 92 31.98 4.36 -2.63
CA CYS A 92 32.60 4.57 -3.95
C CYS A 92 33.71 5.61 -3.90
N MET A 93 33.49 6.73 -3.25
CA MET A 93 34.46 7.82 -3.15
C MET A 93 35.66 7.47 -2.27
N GLN A 94 35.41 6.87 -1.10
CA GLN A 94 36.49 6.56 -0.13
C GLN A 94 37.28 5.30 -0.51
N SER A 95 36.58 4.21 -0.82
CA SER A 95 37.20 2.92 -1.09
C SER A 95 37.59 2.74 -2.56
N GLY A 96 36.70 3.22 -3.45
CA GLY A 96 36.89 3.12 -4.89
C GLY A 96 37.79 4.19 -5.49
N LYS A 97 38.09 5.25 -4.73
CA LYS A 97 38.83 6.46 -5.20
C LYS A 97 38.22 7.11 -6.44
N LEU A 98 36.90 6.99 -6.59
CA LEU A 98 36.16 7.60 -7.67
C LEU A 98 35.82 9.05 -7.32
N SER A 99 35.73 9.90 -8.31
CA SER A 99 35.16 11.23 -8.16
C SER A 99 33.67 11.15 -7.83
N PHE A 100 33.09 12.28 -7.41
CA PHE A 100 31.64 12.36 -7.17
C PHE A 100 30.83 11.97 -8.40
N ALA A 101 31.20 12.53 -9.59
CA ALA A 101 30.49 12.24 -10.84
C ALA A 101 30.54 10.75 -11.22
N GLU A 102 31.73 10.13 -11.16
CA GLU A 102 31.88 8.70 -11.43
C GLU A 102 31.11 7.84 -10.44
N SER A 103 31.12 8.21 -9.16
CA SER A 103 30.38 7.52 -8.10
C SER A 103 28.87 7.60 -8.33
N MET A 104 28.36 8.77 -8.71
CA MET A 104 26.95 8.98 -9.03
C MET A 104 26.48 8.10 -10.19
N GLU A 105 27.27 8.06 -11.29
CA GLU A 105 26.92 7.20 -12.44
C GLU A 105 26.89 5.71 -12.06
N LEU A 106 27.84 5.25 -11.26
CA LEU A 106 27.88 3.87 -10.80
C LEU A 106 26.67 3.52 -9.90
N ILE A 107 26.31 4.44 -8.99
CA ILE A 107 25.16 4.27 -8.09
C ILE A 107 23.85 4.25 -8.89
N ARG A 108 23.68 5.19 -9.80
CA ARG A 108 22.50 5.32 -10.65
C ARG A 108 22.32 4.08 -11.54
N ALA A 109 23.39 3.62 -12.19
CA ALA A 109 23.36 2.46 -13.08
C ALA A 109 22.87 1.18 -12.40
N SER A 110 23.03 1.08 -11.08
CA SER A 110 22.59 -0.06 -10.25
C SER A 110 21.38 0.28 -9.34
N GLY A 111 20.80 1.45 -9.48
CA GLY A 111 19.63 1.94 -8.72
C GLY A 111 18.32 1.78 -9.50
N LEU A 112 17.30 1.28 -8.82
CA LEU A 112 15.92 1.25 -9.30
C LEU A 112 15.03 1.86 -8.22
N PHE A 113 14.22 2.84 -8.57
CA PHE A 113 13.25 3.47 -7.67
C PHE A 113 11.81 3.16 -8.12
N THR A 114 11.01 2.58 -7.23
CA THR A 114 9.58 2.39 -7.44
C THR A 114 8.81 3.29 -6.49
N THR A 115 8.08 4.27 -7.05
CA THR A 115 7.17 5.10 -6.26
C THR A 115 5.80 4.45 -6.16
N HIS A 116 5.17 4.53 -4.97
CA HIS A 116 3.82 4.04 -4.69
C HIS A 116 2.84 5.16 -4.34
N THR A 117 3.31 6.41 -4.35
CA THR A 117 2.57 7.58 -3.88
C THR A 117 2.09 8.44 -5.05
N PRO A 118 0.76 8.55 -5.26
CA PRO A 118 0.21 9.28 -6.41
C PRO A 118 0.03 10.78 -6.14
N VAL A 119 0.39 11.27 -4.95
CA VAL A 119 0.24 12.68 -4.55
C VAL A 119 1.55 13.24 -4.00
N PRO A 120 1.97 14.45 -4.41
CA PRO A 120 3.22 15.04 -3.95
C PRO A 120 3.33 15.15 -2.43
N ALA A 121 2.26 15.56 -1.75
CA ALA A 121 2.22 15.71 -0.30
C ALA A 121 2.34 14.40 0.51
N GLY A 122 2.27 13.25 -0.15
CA GLY A 122 2.42 11.93 0.47
C GLY A 122 3.85 11.40 0.46
N HIS A 123 4.79 12.11 -0.17
CA HIS A 123 6.20 11.76 -0.17
C HIS A 123 6.87 12.26 1.11
N ASP A 124 7.71 11.43 1.74
CA ASP A 124 8.46 11.85 2.93
C ASP A 124 9.43 12.97 2.57
N ALA A 125 9.38 14.07 3.33
CA ALA A 125 10.23 15.22 3.16
C ALA A 125 10.55 15.86 4.51
N PHE A 126 11.82 16.20 4.71
CA PHE A 126 12.36 16.71 5.97
C PHE A 126 12.82 18.16 5.83
N SER A 127 12.68 18.94 6.91
CA SER A 127 13.21 20.28 6.93
C SER A 127 14.73 20.27 6.81
N GLU A 128 15.28 21.35 6.24
CA GLU A 128 16.73 21.53 6.07
C GLU A 128 17.46 21.45 7.41
N ASP A 129 16.89 22.04 8.47
CA ASP A 129 17.44 22.01 9.82
C ASP A 129 17.55 20.57 10.36
N LEU A 130 16.50 19.75 10.11
CA LEU A 130 16.49 18.37 10.57
C LEU A 130 17.54 17.53 9.82
N ILE A 131 17.67 17.71 8.52
CA ILE A 131 18.75 17.08 7.73
C ILE A 131 20.11 17.54 8.23
N GLY A 132 20.29 18.84 8.48
CA GLY A 132 21.54 19.40 9.02
C GLY A 132 21.93 18.83 10.36
N LYS A 133 20.96 18.65 11.26
CA LYS A 133 21.15 18.03 12.57
C LYS A 133 21.74 16.61 12.48
N TYR A 134 21.29 15.80 11.52
CA TYR A 134 21.65 14.37 11.42
C TYR A 134 22.79 14.09 10.44
N LEU A 135 22.88 14.83 9.31
CA LEU A 135 23.85 14.55 8.26
C LEU A 135 24.95 15.61 8.16
N GLY A 136 24.75 16.82 8.70
CA GLY A 136 25.71 17.91 8.54
C GLY A 136 27.15 17.54 8.94
N ASN A 137 27.33 16.89 10.09
CA ASN A 137 28.64 16.45 10.56
C ASN A 137 29.18 15.20 9.85
N GLN A 138 28.36 14.53 9.02
CA GLN A 138 28.77 13.34 8.28
C GLN A 138 29.26 13.64 6.86
N LEU A 139 28.98 14.83 6.33
CA LEU A 139 29.32 15.22 4.97
C LEU A 139 30.81 15.06 4.64
N PRO A 140 31.75 15.45 5.52
CA PRO A 140 33.18 15.23 5.26
C PRO A 140 33.51 13.73 5.10
N SER A 141 32.81 12.86 5.83
CA SER A 141 33.01 11.41 5.71
C SER A 141 32.37 10.81 4.47
N ILE A 142 31.32 11.46 3.90
CA ILE A 142 30.73 11.07 2.64
C ILE A 142 31.58 11.61 1.47
N GLY A 143 32.21 12.76 1.65
CA GLY A 143 33.07 13.41 0.64
C GLY A 143 32.30 14.43 -0.22
N ILE A 144 31.19 14.99 0.27
CA ILE A 144 30.38 16.01 -0.38
C ILE A 144 30.18 17.23 0.51
N ASP A 145 29.85 18.36 -0.06
CA ASP A 145 29.45 19.57 0.67
C ASP A 145 27.93 19.65 0.87
N TRP A 146 27.50 20.67 1.62
CA TRP A 146 26.09 20.89 1.93
C TRP A 146 25.25 21.19 0.68
N GLY A 147 25.76 22.02 -0.23
CA GLY A 147 25.06 22.36 -1.48
C GLY A 147 24.84 21.13 -2.34
N THR A 148 25.83 20.26 -2.44
CA THR A 148 25.72 18.98 -3.14
C THR A 148 24.66 18.07 -2.49
N LEU A 149 24.64 17.96 -1.15
CA LEU A 149 23.59 17.18 -0.48
C LEU A 149 22.20 17.74 -0.79
N MET A 150 22.01 19.06 -0.67
CA MET A 150 20.72 19.71 -0.95
C MET A 150 20.28 19.49 -2.41
N SER A 151 21.19 19.57 -3.37
CA SER A 151 20.88 19.30 -4.78
C SER A 151 20.43 17.88 -5.09
N LEU A 152 20.74 16.91 -4.21
CA LEU A 152 20.29 15.54 -4.36
C LEU A 152 18.85 15.32 -3.89
N GLY A 153 18.35 16.11 -2.94
CA GLY A 153 17.04 15.93 -2.34
C GLY A 153 16.04 17.07 -2.54
N LYS A 154 16.46 18.16 -3.19
CA LYS A 154 15.60 19.31 -3.52
C LYS A 154 15.55 19.54 -5.03
N ILE A 155 14.44 20.06 -5.52
CA ILE A 155 14.30 20.52 -6.90
C ILE A 155 15.00 21.87 -7.07
N ASN A 156 14.81 22.77 -6.10
CA ASN A 156 15.52 24.04 -6.03
C ASN A 156 16.40 24.10 -4.77
N PRO A 157 17.69 23.77 -4.86
CA PRO A 157 18.59 23.75 -3.70
C PRO A 157 18.74 25.09 -2.97
N ASP A 158 18.49 26.21 -3.65
CA ASP A 158 18.60 27.58 -3.11
C ASP A 158 17.31 28.02 -2.37
N ASP A 159 16.23 27.26 -2.49
CA ASP A 159 14.99 27.54 -1.76
C ASP A 159 15.05 26.88 -0.36
N HIS A 160 15.27 27.69 0.67
CA HIS A 160 15.34 27.21 2.05
C HIS A 160 13.99 26.74 2.62
N ASP A 161 12.86 27.14 2.02
CA ASP A 161 11.52 26.71 2.40
C ASP A 161 11.16 25.33 1.79
N GLU A 162 11.82 24.96 0.68
CA GLU A 162 11.65 23.63 0.09
C GLU A 162 12.26 22.56 1.01
N LYS A 163 11.48 21.55 1.32
CA LYS A 163 11.93 20.41 2.13
C LYS A 163 12.79 19.45 1.31
N PHE A 164 13.74 18.81 1.97
CA PHE A 164 14.53 17.72 1.41
C PHE A 164 13.64 16.49 1.20
N SER A 165 13.34 16.15 -0.04
CA SER A 165 12.44 15.06 -0.43
C SER A 165 13.20 13.77 -0.62
N MET A 166 12.74 12.71 0.07
CA MET A 166 13.31 11.36 -0.06
C MET A 166 13.05 10.74 -1.43
N SER A 167 11.94 11.12 -2.07
CA SER A 167 11.62 10.64 -3.43
C SER A 167 12.48 11.32 -4.49
N VAL A 168 12.80 12.61 -4.31
CA VAL A 168 13.77 13.32 -5.17
C VAL A 168 15.15 12.69 -5.03
N LEU A 169 15.58 12.41 -3.79
CA LEU A 169 16.84 11.71 -3.54
C LEU A 169 16.85 10.33 -4.21
N ALA A 170 15.80 9.52 -4.03
CA ALA A 170 15.70 8.19 -4.63
C ALA A 170 15.76 8.25 -6.16
N ALA A 171 15.05 9.21 -6.79
CA ALA A 171 15.07 9.40 -8.23
C ALA A 171 16.45 9.82 -8.74
N ASN A 172 17.12 10.74 -8.05
CA ASN A 172 18.49 11.17 -8.38
C ASN A 172 19.52 10.04 -8.24
N MET A 173 19.30 9.09 -7.33
CA MET A 173 20.17 7.92 -7.10
C MET A 173 19.81 6.69 -7.94
N SER A 174 18.86 6.81 -8.86
CA SER A 174 18.36 5.68 -9.68
C SER A 174 18.35 6.04 -11.16
N GLN A 175 18.78 5.11 -12.00
CA GLN A 175 18.65 5.23 -13.45
C GLN A 175 17.24 4.91 -13.91
N ASN A 176 16.59 3.96 -13.25
CA ASN A 176 15.24 3.54 -13.58
C ASN A 176 14.27 3.97 -12.49
N VAL A 177 13.17 4.59 -12.90
CA VAL A 177 12.07 5.01 -12.04
C VAL A 177 10.78 4.46 -12.60
N ASN A 178 9.92 3.88 -11.76
CA ASN A 178 8.61 3.39 -12.20
C ASN A 178 7.51 3.64 -11.18
N GLY A 179 6.31 3.88 -11.72
CA GLY A 179 5.05 3.78 -10.98
C GLY A 179 4.55 2.33 -10.91
N VAL A 180 3.41 2.12 -10.24
CA VAL A 180 2.87 0.78 -9.90
C VAL A 180 1.56 0.44 -10.62
N SER A 181 1.19 1.21 -11.61
CA SER A 181 0.17 0.95 -12.63
C SER A 181 0.41 1.88 -13.82
N MET A 182 -0.22 1.59 -14.96
CA MET A 182 -0.09 2.41 -16.16
C MET A 182 -0.46 3.88 -15.93
N LEU A 183 -1.59 4.12 -15.24
CA LEU A 183 -2.00 5.49 -14.90
C LEU A 183 -1.04 6.13 -13.91
N HIS A 184 -0.60 5.39 -12.89
CA HIS A 184 0.33 5.91 -11.89
C HIS A 184 1.71 6.25 -12.49
N GLY A 185 2.16 5.53 -13.51
CA GLY A 185 3.35 5.91 -14.27
C GLY A 185 3.24 7.31 -14.88
N LYS A 186 2.09 7.62 -15.50
CA LYS A 186 1.80 8.95 -16.06
C LYS A 186 1.72 10.02 -14.98
N VAL A 187 1.00 9.75 -13.89
CA VAL A 187 0.94 10.67 -12.72
C VAL A 187 2.32 10.93 -12.15
N SER A 188 3.18 9.90 -12.10
CA SER A 188 4.55 10.06 -11.63
C SER A 188 5.40 10.91 -12.57
N GLN A 189 5.19 10.85 -13.89
CA GLN A 189 5.83 11.77 -14.84
C GLN A 189 5.48 13.22 -14.51
N ASP A 190 4.22 13.54 -14.22
CA ASP A 190 3.78 14.88 -13.84
C ASP A 190 4.39 15.32 -12.49
N ILE A 191 4.41 14.41 -11.49
CA ILE A 191 4.96 14.69 -10.15
C ILE A 191 6.45 15.07 -10.22
N PHE A 192 7.23 14.34 -11.00
CA PHE A 192 8.67 14.52 -11.11
C PHE A 192 9.10 15.46 -12.25
N ALA A 193 8.16 16.04 -13.00
CA ALA A 193 8.46 16.90 -14.15
C ALA A 193 9.42 18.05 -13.81
N ASN A 194 9.23 18.67 -12.64
CA ASN A 194 10.07 19.81 -12.23
C ASN A 194 11.54 19.45 -11.94
N MET A 195 11.87 18.16 -11.79
CA MET A 195 13.26 17.70 -11.69
C MET A 195 14.01 17.75 -13.02
N TYR A 196 13.28 17.88 -14.13
CA TYR A 196 13.82 17.79 -15.49
C TYR A 196 13.40 19.01 -16.32
N PRO A 197 13.94 20.21 -15.99
CA PRO A 197 13.56 21.43 -16.69
C PRO A 197 13.88 21.35 -18.19
N GLY A 198 12.91 21.69 -19.01
CA GLY A 198 13.02 21.66 -20.47
C GLY A 198 12.50 20.36 -21.12
N TYR A 199 12.07 19.38 -20.34
CA TYR A 199 11.40 18.17 -20.84
C TYR A 199 9.90 18.26 -20.58
N LEU A 200 9.10 17.68 -21.48
CA LEU A 200 7.69 17.42 -21.24
C LEU A 200 7.55 16.18 -20.33
N PRO A 201 6.49 16.09 -19.49
CA PRO A 201 6.31 14.94 -18.60
C PRO A 201 6.39 13.58 -19.32
N GLU A 202 5.79 13.47 -20.52
CA GLU A 202 5.77 12.25 -21.33
C GLU A 202 7.14 11.87 -21.94
N GLU A 203 8.12 12.77 -21.91
CA GLU A 203 9.51 12.51 -22.34
C GLU A 203 10.37 11.93 -21.23
N LEU A 204 9.88 11.95 -19.98
CA LEU A 204 10.64 11.44 -18.84
C LEU A 204 10.73 9.91 -18.88
N TYR A 205 11.91 9.39 -18.57
CA TYR A 205 12.16 7.95 -18.43
C TYR A 205 11.53 7.35 -17.16
N ILE A 206 10.29 7.76 -16.85
CA ILE A 206 9.49 7.20 -15.77
C ILE A 206 8.49 6.25 -16.40
N SER A 207 8.68 4.97 -16.14
CA SER A 207 7.84 3.89 -16.67
C SER A 207 6.82 3.41 -15.62
N TYR A 208 6.19 2.29 -15.87
CA TYR A 208 5.37 1.61 -14.88
C TYR A 208 5.62 0.09 -14.91
N VAL A 209 5.47 -0.51 -13.74
CA VAL A 209 5.34 -1.96 -13.59
C VAL A 209 4.13 -2.18 -12.70
N THR A 210 3.06 -2.70 -13.27
CA THR A 210 1.81 -2.92 -12.54
C THR A 210 2.05 -3.87 -11.38
N ASN A 211 1.62 -3.48 -10.17
CA ASN A 211 1.73 -4.34 -9.01
C ASN A 211 1.00 -5.66 -9.24
N GLY A 212 1.53 -6.71 -8.66
CA GLY A 212 0.85 -7.99 -8.53
C GLY A 212 0.61 -8.33 -7.06
N VAL A 213 0.00 -9.48 -6.83
CA VAL A 213 -0.29 -9.98 -5.50
C VAL A 213 0.21 -11.41 -5.33
N HIS A 214 0.64 -11.75 -4.13
CA HIS A 214 1.20 -13.06 -3.84
C HIS A 214 0.10 -14.13 -3.83
N TYR A 215 -0.03 -14.88 -4.93
CA TYR A 215 -1.04 -15.92 -5.11
C TYR A 215 -1.12 -16.91 -3.93
N PRO A 216 0.00 -17.49 -3.42
CA PRO A 216 -0.07 -18.43 -2.31
C PRO A 216 -0.65 -17.87 -1.02
N THR A 217 -0.56 -16.56 -0.79
CA THR A 217 -1.11 -15.89 0.39
C THR A 217 -2.58 -15.56 0.23
N TRP A 218 -3.00 -15.06 -0.93
CA TRP A 218 -4.31 -14.41 -1.10
C TRP A 218 -5.36 -15.30 -1.73
N ALA A 219 -4.99 -16.28 -2.58
CA ALA A 219 -5.93 -17.24 -3.12
C ALA A 219 -6.44 -18.19 -2.03
N ALA A 220 -7.74 -18.41 -2.00
CA ALA A 220 -8.38 -19.35 -1.08
C ALA A 220 -7.91 -20.80 -1.35
N ARG A 221 -7.90 -21.62 -0.30
CA ARG A 221 -7.45 -23.02 -0.39
C ARG A 221 -8.22 -23.81 -1.45
N ASP A 222 -9.52 -23.58 -1.54
CA ASP A 222 -10.36 -24.34 -2.47
C ASP A 222 -10.13 -23.89 -3.91
N TRP A 223 -9.93 -22.59 -4.16
CA TRP A 223 -9.48 -22.11 -5.46
C TRP A 223 -8.12 -22.69 -5.86
N LYS A 224 -7.16 -22.79 -4.94
CA LYS A 224 -5.86 -23.40 -5.22
C LYS A 224 -5.98 -24.86 -5.66
N LYS A 225 -6.92 -25.65 -5.07
CA LYS A 225 -7.17 -27.03 -5.49
C LYS A 225 -7.73 -27.10 -6.90
N ILE A 226 -8.71 -26.23 -7.20
CA ILE A 226 -9.32 -26.14 -8.52
C ILE A 226 -8.27 -25.73 -9.55
N HIS A 227 -7.50 -24.66 -9.27
CA HIS A 227 -6.44 -24.16 -10.16
C HIS A 227 -5.36 -25.22 -10.41
N ALA A 228 -4.90 -25.94 -9.38
CA ALA A 228 -3.91 -27.00 -9.54
C ALA A 228 -4.42 -28.16 -10.42
N ARG A 229 -5.72 -28.47 -10.36
CA ARG A 229 -6.35 -29.47 -11.20
C ARG A 229 -6.49 -29.02 -12.65
N VAL A 230 -6.89 -27.76 -12.87
CA VAL A 230 -7.27 -27.24 -14.19
C VAL A 230 -6.09 -26.64 -14.94
N PHE A 231 -5.20 -25.96 -14.24
CA PHE A 231 -4.00 -25.29 -14.81
C PHE A 231 -2.71 -26.09 -14.62
N GLY A 232 -2.77 -27.19 -13.88
CA GLY A 232 -1.61 -28.02 -13.54
C GLY A 232 -1.04 -27.74 -12.15
N PRO A 233 -0.33 -28.72 -11.57
CA PRO A 233 0.18 -28.66 -10.18
C PRO A 233 1.22 -27.54 -9.99
N GLU A 234 1.94 -27.17 -11.05
CA GLU A 234 2.97 -26.14 -11.03
C GLU A 234 2.42 -24.70 -11.19
N PHE A 235 1.10 -24.54 -11.32
CA PHE A 235 0.47 -23.24 -11.54
C PHE A 235 0.92 -22.17 -10.53
N ALA A 236 1.05 -22.54 -9.26
CA ALA A 236 1.47 -21.60 -8.21
C ALA A 236 2.83 -20.95 -8.45
N SER A 237 3.73 -21.61 -9.21
CA SER A 237 5.06 -21.12 -9.58
C SER A 237 5.16 -20.64 -11.03
N HIS A 238 4.19 -20.97 -11.89
CA HIS A 238 4.19 -20.70 -13.33
C HIS A 238 2.98 -19.87 -13.82
N HIS A 239 2.27 -19.19 -12.93
CA HIS A 239 1.10 -18.38 -13.27
C HIS A 239 1.40 -17.14 -14.14
N TYR A 240 2.64 -16.89 -14.49
CA TYR A 240 3.05 -15.90 -15.49
C TYR A 240 2.74 -16.34 -16.94
N ASP A 241 2.57 -17.64 -17.18
CA ASP A 241 2.19 -18.15 -18.49
C ASP A 241 0.70 -17.99 -18.72
N LYS A 242 0.36 -17.09 -19.65
CA LYS A 242 -1.05 -16.77 -19.96
C LYS A 242 -1.83 -17.93 -20.54
N SER A 243 -1.16 -18.87 -21.21
CA SER A 243 -1.79 -20.03 -21.85
C SER A 243 -2.45 -20.98 -20.85
N CYS A 244 -1.93 -21.06 -19.63
CA CYS A 244 -2.51 -21.93 -18.59
C CYS A 244 -3.93 -21.53 -18.19
N PHE A 245 -4.30 -20.23 -18.34
CA PHE A 245 -5.63 -19.74 -17.95
C PHE A 245 -6.77 -20.18 -18.89
N GLU A 246 -6.49 -20.69 -20.08
CA GLU A 246 -7.52 -21.20 -20.99
C GLU A 246 -8.36 -22.32 -20.37
N GLY A 247 -7.76 -23.10 -19.48
CA GLY A 247 -8.43 -24.14 -18.72
C GLY A 247 -9.56 -23.66 -17.81
N ILE A 248 -9.69 -22.36 -17.51
CA ILE A 248 -10.73 -21.83 -16.61
C ILE A 248 -12.13 -22.12 -17.13
N TYR A 249 -12.32 -22.15 -18.45
CA TYR A 249 -13.61 -22.44 -19.08
C TYR A 249 -14.05 -23.91 -18.95
N ALA A 250 -13.14 -24.78 -18.51
CA ALA A 250 -13.47 -26.20 -18.24
C ALA A 250 -14.03 -26.42 -16.82
N ILE A 251 -14.05 -25.37 -15.97
CA ILE A 251 -14.62 -25.47 -14.61
C ILE A 251 -16.15 -25.39 -14.71
N PRO A 252 -16.90 -26.39 -14.19
CA PRO A 252 -18.37 -26.32 -14.18
C PRO A 252 -18.87 -25.12 -13.36
N ASP A 253 -19.86 -24.39 -13.87
CA ASP A 253 -20.49 -23.25 -13.19
C ASP A 253 -20.93 -23.58 -11.77
N LYS A 254 -21.47 -24.78 -11.56
CA LYS A 254 -21.88 -25.28 -10.24
C LYS A 254 -20.70 -25.33 -9.27
N GLU A 255 -19.53 -25.75 -9.71
CA GLU A 255 -18.34 -25.83 -8.85
C GLU A 255 -17.85 -24.43 -8.47
N VAL A 256 -17.84 -23.50 -9.44
CA VAL A 256 -17.54 -22.08 -9.18
C VAL A 256 -18.50 -21.52 -8.14
N TRP A 257 -19.80 -21.74 -8.33
CA TRP A 257 -20.83 -21.23 -7.43
C TRP A 257 -20.75 -21.83 -6.02
N ASP A 258 -20.59 -23.14 -5.90
CA ASP A 258 -20.47 -23.83 -4.62
C ASP A 258 -19.24 -23.37 -3.84
N THR A 259 -18.11 -23.18 -4.52
CA THR A 259 -16.88 -22.63 -3.93
C THR A 259 -17.10 -21.19 -3.42
N ARG A 260 -17.74 -20.35 -4.22
CA ARG A 260 -18.06 -18.98 -3.81
C ARG A 260 -18.99 -18.94 -2.60
N LYS A 261 -20.04 -19.80 -2.58
CA LYS A 261 -20.96 -19.93 -1.43
C LYS A 261 -20.23 -20.37 -0.15
N ALA A 262 -19.38 -21.37 -0.25
CA ALA A 262 -18.61 -21.86 0.90
C ALA A 262 -17.72 -20.76 1.49
N LEU A 263 -16.98 -20.03 0.65
CA LEU A 263 -16.11 -18.93 1.08
C LEU A 263 -16.90 -17.76 1.70
N LYS A 264 -18.09 -17.47 1.17
CA LYS A 264 -18.97 -16.45 1.77
C LYS A 264 -19.50 -16.91 3.13
N GLY A 265 -19.89 -18.17 3.28
CA GLY A 265 -20.30 -18.77 4.57
C GLY A 265 -19.19 -18.66 5.62
N GLU A 266 -17.94 -18.96 5.24
CA GLU A 266 -16.78 -18.80 6.12
C GLU A 266 -16.55 -17.33 6.54
N LEU A 267 -16.73 -16.37 5.61
CA LEU A 267 -16.63 -14.95 5.93
C LEU A 267 -17.70 -14.52 6.92
N ILE A 268 -18.98 -14.86 6.64
CA ILE A 268 -20.11 -14.46 7.50
C ILE A 268 -19.94 -15.03 8.92
N ASN A 269 -19.52 -16.30 9.04
CA ASN A 269 -19.24 -16.90 10.34
C ASN A 269 -18.09 -16.19 11.06
N ALA A 270 -16.97 -15.90 10.36
CA ALA A 270 -15.85 -15.20 10.95
C ALA A 270 -16.23 -13.77 11.43
N ILE A 271 -17.14 -13.09 10.72
CA ILE A 271 -17.67 -11.79 11.16
C ILE A 271 -18.53 -11.99 12.42
N LYS A 272 -19.44 -12.95 12.44
CA LYS A 272 -20.28 -13.23 13.62
C LYS A 272 -19.45 -13.57 14.86
N ASP A 273 -18.35 -14.29 14.68
CA ASP A 273 -17.41 -14.62 15.77
C ASP A 273 -16.74 -13.36 16.33
N ARG A 274 -16.33 -12.43 15.46
CA ARG A 274 -15.75 -11.14 15.91
C ARG A 274 -16.74 -10.29 16.70
N PHE A 275 -18.02 -10.34 16.35
CA PHE A 275 -19.09 -9.70 17.15
C PHE A 275 -19.40 -10.46 18.45
N SER A 276 -18.67 -11.51 18.79
CA SER A 276 -18.72 -12.17 20.10
C SER A 276 -17.68 -11.64 21.08
N ASP A 277 -16.71 -10.82 20.62
CA ASP A 277 -15.72 -10.16 21.48
C ASP A 277 -16.30 -8.87 22.07
N PRO A 278 -16.56 -8.79 23.39
CA PRO A 278 -17.13 -7.62 24.01
C PRO A 278 -16.27 -6.37 23.89
N GLN A 279 -14.93 -6.51 23.88
CA GLN A 279 -14.02 -5.36 23.77
C GLN A 279 -14.05 -4.77 22.37
N ALA A 280 -14.02 -5.63 21.35
CA ALA A 280 -14.10 -5.21 19.96
C ALA A 280 -15.45 -4.55 19.61
N CYS A 281 -16.51 -4.90 20.32
CA CYS A 281 -17.89 -4.47 20.07
C CYS A 281 -18.44 -3.47 21.12
N ALA A 282 -17.57 -2.83 21.89
CA ALA A 282 -17.97 -1.87 22.94
C ALA A 282 -18.84 -0.70 22.43
N HIS A 283 -18.86 -0.47 21.10
CA HIS A 283 -19.67 0.58 20.48
C HIS A 283 -21.13 0.18 20.23
N TYR A 284 -21.48 -1.12 20.37
CA TYR A 284 -22.81 -1.64 20.15
C TYR A 284 -23.45 -2.12 21.43
N THR A 285 -24.77 -1.96 21.54
CA THR A 285 -25.54 -2.60 22.63
C THR A 285 -25.64 -4.10 22.39
N PRO A 286 -25.88 -4.91 23.45
CA PRO A 286 -26.11 -6.36 23.28
C PRO A 286 -27.24 -6.70 22.30
N SER A 287 -28.32 -5.91 22.31
CA SER A 287 -29.45 -6.07 21.37
C SER A 287 -29.02 -5.81 19.92
N GLN A 288 -28.22 -4.78 19.68
CA GLN A 288 -27.68 -4.49 18.35
C GLN A 288 -26.77 -5.63 17.86
N ILE A 289 -25.91 -6.19 18.72
CA ILE A 289 -25.04 -7.31 18.37
C ILE A 289 -25.86 -8.54 17.95
N VAL A 290 -26.92 -8.85 18.71
CA VAL A 290 -27.83 -9.97 18.37
C VAL A 290 -28.46 -9.71 17.00
N THR A 291 -29.00 -8.52 16.76
CA THR A 291 -29.62 -8.15 15.48
C THR A 291 -28.62 -8.24 14.32
N ILE A 292 -27.38 -7.78 14.50
CA ILE A 292 -26.32 -7.88 13.48
C ILE A 292 -26.08 -9.36 13.13
N LYS A 293 -25.91 -10.22 14.14
CA LYS A 293 -25.64 -11.66 13.92
C LYS A 293 -26.79 -12.37 13.23
N GLU A 294 -28.04 -12.00 13.52
CA GLU A 294 -29.24 -12.61 12.92
C GLU A 294 -29.44 -12.15 11.48
N ARG A 295 -29.20 -10.86 11.19
CA ARG A 295 -29.43 -10.26 9.86
C ARG A 295 -28.31 -10.52 8.85
N LEU A 296 -27.07 -10.77 9.31
CA LEU A 296 -25.98 -11.18 8.43
C LEU A 296 -26.20 -12.60 7.91
N ARG A 297 -26.30 -12.73 6.59
CA ARG A 297 -26.64 -14.02 5.93
C ARG A 297 -25.72 -14.27 4.74
N ASP A 298 -25.44 -15.54 4.46
CA ASP A 298 -24.60 -15.98 3.34
C ASP A 298 -25.36 -16.13 2.02
N ASP A 299 -26.70 -16.06 2.05
CA ASP A 299 -27.56 -16.04 0.85
C ASP A 299 -27.93 -14.63 0.36
N VAL A 300 -27.43 -13.59 1.02
CA VAL A 300 -27.63 -12.17 0.66
C VAL A 300 -26.43 -11.65 -0.12
N LEU A 301 -26.67 -10.85 -1.17
CA LEU A 301 -25.61 -10.17 -1.92
C LEU A 301 -24.74 -9.33 -0.99
N THR A 302 -23.45 -9.65 -0.95
CA THR A 302 -22.49 -9.07 0.00
C THR A 302 -21.47 -8.23 -0.73
N ILE A 303 -21.43 -6.94 -0.42
CA ILE A 303 -20.48 -5.98 -0.99
C ILE A 303 -19.46 -5.60 0.10
N GLY A 304 -18.18 -5.74 -0.21
CA GLY A 304 -17.09 -5.45 0.71
C GLY A 304 -16.35 -4.17 0.37
N PHE A 305 -16.07 -3.37 1.39
CA PHE A 305 -15.17 -2.22 1.34
C PHE A 305 -14.21 -2.30 2.52
N ALA A 306 -12.96 -2.69 2.27
CA ALA A 306 -11.99 -2.82 3.35
C ALA A 306 -10.60 -2.31 2.94
N ARG A 307 -10.13 -1.28 3.64
CA ARG A 307 -8.88 -0.59 3.31
C ARG A 307 -8.46 0.37 4.43
N ARG A 308 -7.28 0.97 4.28
CA ARG A 308 -6.92 2.14 5.08
C ARG A 308 -7.91 3.27 4.79
N PHE A 309 -8.50 3.84 5.84
CA PHE A 309 -9.38 5.00 5.69
C PHE A 309 -8.54 6.26 5.46
N ALA A 310 -8.76 6.88 4.31
CA ALA A 310 -8.22 8.17 3.90
C ALA A 310 -9.27 8.84 3.02
N THR A 311 -9.30 10.17 3.01
CA THR A 311 -10.38 10.96 2.37
C THR A 311 -10.56 10.64 0.89
N TYR A 312 -9.46 10.53 0.13
CA TYR A 312 -9.51 10.24 -1.31
C TYR A 312 -10.15 8.89 -1.66
N LYS A 313 -10.23 7.96 -0.70
CA LYS A 313 -10.87 6.66 -0.91
C LYS A 313 -12.39 6.71 -0.85
N ARG A 314 -12.94 7.86 -0.47
CA ARG A 314 -14.37 8.22 -0.49
C ARG A 314 -15.27 7.15 0.17
N ALA A 315 -14.86 6.64 1.33
CA ALA A 315 -15.58 5.56 2.02
C ALA A 315 -17.04 5.89 2.32
N THR A 316 -17.39 7.18 2.43
CA THR A 316 -18.73 7.68 2.73
C THR A 316 -19.57 8.05 1.50
N LEU A 317 -19.03 7.91 0.28
CA LEU A 317 -19.77 8.21 -0.96
C LEU A 317 -21.07 7.40 -1.08
N LEU A 318 -21.06 6.14 -0.60
CA LEU A 318 -22.25 5.29 -0.54
C LEU A 318 -23.40 5.89 0.26
N PHE A 319 -23.12 6.80 1.18
CA PHE A 319 -24.08 7.42 2.11
C PHE A 319 -24.59 8.78 1.63
N SER A 320 -24.30 9.17 0.41
CA SER A 320 -24.78 10.46 -0.16
C SER A 320 -26.31 10.52 -0.27
N ASP A 321 -26.97 9.37 -0.47
CA ASP A 321 -28.42 9.21 -0.48
C ASP A 321 -28.83 8.05 0.42
N LEU A 322 -29.11 8.37 1.69
CA LEU A 322 -29.45 7.37 2.71
C LEU A 322 -30.84 6.74 2.48
N ASP A 323 -31.78 7.44 1.87
CA ASP A 323 -33.12 6.91 1.63
C ASP A 323 -33.08 5.86 0.50
N ARG A 324 -32.44 6.17 -0.58
CA ARG A 324 -32.19 5.21 -1.66
C ARG A 324 -31.37 4.00 -1.20
N LEU A 325 -30.35 4.23 -0.38
CA LEU A 325 -29.57 3.14 0.20
C LEU A 325 -30.41 2.22 1.07
N ALA A 326 -31.31 2.80 1.88
CA ALA A 326 -32.23 2.02 2.72
C ALA A 326 -33.19 1.16 1.87
N GLU A 327 -33.69 1.68 0.76
CA GLU A 327 -34.50 0.89 -0.20
C GLU A 327 -33.74 -0.28 -0.79
N ILE A 328 -32.46 -0.07 -1.15
CA ILE A 328 -31.57 -1.10 -1.71
C ILE A 328 -31.32 -2.21 -0.69
N VAL A 329 -30.86 -1.86 0.51
CA VAL A 329 -30.43 -2.88 1.49
C VAL A 329 -31.60 -3.64 2.12
N ASN A 330 -32.79 -3.03 2.14
CA ASN A 330 -34.00 -3.66 2.69
C ASN A 330 -34.97 -4.20 1.62
N ASN A 331 -34.54 -4.29 0.37
CA ASN A 331 -35.37 -4.84 -0.68
C ASN A 331 -35.81 -6.27 -0.30
N PRO A 332 -37.11 -6.58 -0.27
CA PRO A 332 -37.61 -7.85 0.25
C PRO A 332 -37.23 -9.07 -0.60
N THR A 333 -37.02 -8.87 -1.90
CA THR A 333 -36.70 -9.96 -2.83
C THR A 333 -35.23 -10.03 -3.20
N ARG A 334 -34.49 -8.92 -3.10
CA ARG A 334 -33.08 -8.81 -3.45
C ARG A 334 -32.33 -7.96 -2.42
N PRO A 335 -32.29 -8.39 -1.17
CA PRO A 335 -31.59 -7.64 -0.13
C PRO A 335 -30.09 -7.58 -0.40
N VAL A 336 -29.46 -6.49 0.03
CA VAL A 336 -28.02 -6.29 -0.07
C VAL A 336 -27.45 -6.02 1.32
N GLN A 337 -26.26 -6.51 1.58
CA GLN A 337 -25.52 -6.19 2.80
C GLN A 337 -24.12 -5.65 2.46
N PHE A 338 -23.68 -4.65 3.21
CA PHE A 338 -22.38 -4.02 3.05
C PHE A 338 -21.49 -4.34 4.25
N ILE A 339 -20.26 -4.76 3.98
CA ILE A 339 -19.24 -5.03 5.00
C ILE A 339 -18.12 -4.03 4.86
N PHE A 340 -17.97 -3.17 5.85
CA PHE A 340 -16.84 -2.25 5.99
C PHE A 340 -15.83 -2.79 6.99
N ALA A 341 -14.56 -2.64 6.69
CA ALA A 341 -13.47 -2.92 7.62
C ALA A 341 -12.23 -2.07 7.28
N GLY A 342 -11.36 -1.87 8.24
CA GLY A 342 -10.13 -1.13 8.01
C GLY A 342 -9.65 -0.37 9.25
N LYS A 343 -8.60 0.42 9.03
CA LYS A 343 -8.00 1.28 10.05
C LYS A 343 -7.67 2.64 9.43
N ALA A 344 -7.71 3.69 10.25
CA ALA A 344 -7.09 4.97 9.94
C ALA A 344 -5.72 5.04 10.63
N HIS A 345 -4.81 5.85 10.08
CA HIS A 345 -3.55 6.14 10.77
C HIS A 345 -3.87 6.86 12.10
N PRO A 346 -3.13 6.61 13.20
CA PRO A 346 -3.39 7.28 14.48
C PRO A 346 -3.35 8.81 14.42
N ALA A 347 -2.54 9.38 13.54
CA ALA A 347 -2.46 10.82 13.30
C ALA A 347 -3.46 11.35 12.26
N ASP A 348 -4.24 10.48 11.59
CA ASP A 348 -5.23 10.87 10.57
C ASP A 348 -6.62 11.00 11.19
N GLY A 349 -6.90 12.18 11.77
CA GLY A 349 -8.20 12.49 12.35
C GLY A 349 -9.36 12.39 11.36
N ALA A 350 -9.15 12.85 10.11
CA ALA A 350 -10.17 12.78 9.06
C ALA A 350 -10.53 11.33 8.72
N GLY A 351 -9.53 10.45 8.58
CA GLY A 351 -9.76 9.01 8.37
C GLY A 351 -10.49 8.35 9.55
N GLN A 352 -10.20 8.76 10.79
CA GLN A 352 -10.91 8.28 11.99
C GLN A 352 -12.38 8.74 12.00
N ASP A 353 -12.64 9.97 11.58
CA ASP A 353 -14.00 10.52 11.52
C ASP A 353 -14.86 9.82 10.47
N LEU A 354 -14.26 9.40 9.32
CA LEU A 354 -14.96 8.55 8.36
C LEU A 354 -15.42 7.22 8.98
N ILE A 355 -14.57 6.58 9.78
CA ILE A 355 -14.93 5.34 10.50
C ILE A 355 -16.08 5.58 11.47
N LYS A 356 -16.01 6.65 12.29
CA LYS A 356 -17.07 7.01 13.23
C LYS A 356 -18.41 7.23 12.51
N GLN A 357 -18.41 7.98 11.40
CA GLN A 357 -19.60 8.23 10.60
C GLN A 357 -20.22 6.93 10.09
N ILE A 358 -19.43 6.01 9.57
CA ILE A 358 -19.93 4.71 9.08
C ILE A 358 -20.55 3.91 10.23
N ILE A 359 -19.92 3.88 11.41
CA ILE A 359 -20.43 3.18 12.58
C ILE A 359 -21.76 3.78 13.03
N GLU A 360 -21.88 5.10 13.09
CA GLU A 360 -23.13 5.77 13.48
C GLU A 360 -24.27 5.52 12.48
N ILE A 361 -24.00 5.54 11.19
CA ILE A 361 -24.99 5.18 10.17
C ILE A 361 -25.41 3.71 10.31
N SER A 362 -24.47 2.81 10.54
CA SER A 362 -24.74 1.37 10.67
C SER A 362 -25.63 1.00 11.86
N LYS A 363 -25.69 1.87 12.89
CA LYS A 363 -26.56 1.69 14.07
C LYS A 363 -28.01 2.13 13.86
N GLN A 364 -28.31 2.88 12.82
CA GLN A 364 -29.69 3.27 12.52
C GLN A 364 -30.55 2.04 12.24
N ASP A 365 -31.80 2.00 12.74
CA ASP A 365 -32.70 0.84 12.63
C ASP A 365 -32.84 0.31 11.19
N ARG A 366 -32.86 1.25 10.20
CA ARG A 366 -32.98 0.93 8.78
C ARG A 366 -31.71 0.29 8.16
N PHE A 367 -30.56 0.38 8.87
CA PHE A 367 -29.26 -0.16 8.39
C PHE A 367 -28.67 -1.24 9.30
N LEU A 368 -29.17 -1.36 10.53
CA LEU A 368 -28.63 -2.27 11.52
C LEU A 368 -28.61 -3.73 10.98
N GLY A 369 -27.43 -4.33 10.93
CA GLY A 369 -27.20 -5.67 10.39
C GLY A 369 -27.27 -5.77 8.85
N ARG A 370 -27.51 -4.66 8.14
CA ARG A 370 -27.40 -4.55 6.67
C ARG A 370 -26.11 -3.84 6.25
N ILE A 371 -25.70 -2.87 7.03
CA ILE A 371 -24.41 -2.19 6.89
C ILE A 371 -23.65 -2.47 8.17
N VAL A 372 -22.48 -3.08 8.05
CA VAL A 372 -21.71 -3.55 9.20
C VAL A 372 -20.27 -3.07 9.10
N PHE A 373 -19.78 -2.39 10.13
CA PHE A 373 -18.36 -2.12 10.29
C PHE A 373 -17.74 -3.21 11.18
N VAL A 374 -16.83 -4.00 10.63
CA VAL A 374 -16.19 -5.12 11.34
C VAL A 374 -14.95 -4.63 12.07
N PRO A 375 -14.89 -4.75 13.41
CA PRO A 375 -13.75 -4.29 14.19
C PRO A 375 -12.54 -5.20 14.05
N GLY A 376 -11.37 -4.73 14.52
CA GLY A 376 -10.16 -5.53 14.62
C GLY A 376 -9.58 -5.96 13.27
N TYR A 377 -9.58 -5.06 12.26
CA TYR A 377 -9.04 -5.38 10.93
C TYR A 377 -7.59 -5.84 11.01
N ASP A 378 -7.35 -7.07 10.53
CA ASP A 378 -6.06 -7.74 10.46
C ASP A 378 -5.92 -8.52 9.14
N ILE A 379 -4.78 -9.15 8.91
CA ILE A 379 -4.54 -9.92 7.68
C ILE A 379 -5.48 -11.13 7.56
N THR A 380 -5.91 -11.71 8.66
CA THR A 380 -6.85 -12.86 8.66
C THR A 380 -8.22 -12.42 8.16
N LEU A 381 -8.75 -11.31 8.70
CA LEU A 381 -10.01 -10.74 8.21
C LEU A 381 -9.88 -10.25 6.77
N ALA A 382 -8.75 -9.61 6.42
CA ALA A 382 -8.50 -9.16 5.06
C ALA A 382 -8.59 -10.31 4.04
N LYS A 383 -7.98 -11.46 4.34
CA LYS A 383 -8.08 -12.67 3.51
C LYS A 383 -9.53 -13.13 3.37
N ARG A 384 -10.27 -13.25 4.48
CA ARG A 384 -11.67 -13.66 4.46
C ARG A 384 -12.55 -12.72 3.63
N LEU A 385 -12.33 -11.42 3.72
CA LEU A 385 -13.07 -10.41 2.96
C LEU A 385 -12.84 -10.55 1.45
N VAL A 386 -11.59 -10.54 0.99
CA VAL A 386 -11.27 -10.65 -0.45
C VAL A 386 -11.62 -12.03 -1.03
N GLN A 387 -11.79 -13.04 -0.19
CA GLN A 387 -12.21 -14.40 -0.58
C GLN A 387 -13.72 -14.59 -0.57
N GLY A 388 -14.44 -13.90 0.35
CA GLY A 388 -15.81 -14.25 0.69
C GLY A 388 -16.89 -13.29 0.24
N VAL A 389 -16.62 -12.01 -0.04
CA VAL A 389 -17.64 -11.08 -0.55
C VAL A 389 -18.00 -11.40 -2.01
N ASP A 390 -19.17 -11.00 -2.47
CA ASP A 390 -19.57 -11.18 -3.86
C ASP A 390 -19.01 -10.07 -4.75
N VAL A 391 -18.99 -8.85 -4.22
CA VAL A 391 -18.52 -7.66 -4.93
C VAL A 391 -17.50 -6.92 -4.06
N TRP A 392 -16.38 -6.54 -4.65
CA TRP A 392 -15.38 -5.68 -4.03
C TRP A 392 -15.53 -4.25 -4.53
N LEU A 393 -15.92 -3.34 -3.64
CA LEU A 393 -16.13 -1.93 -3.96
C LEU A 393 -14.84 -1.13 -3.79
N ASN A 394 -14.49 -0.35 -4.82
CA ASN A 394 -13.33 0.53 -4.82
C ASN A 394 -13.67 1.84 -5.55
N ASN A 395 -13.83 2.93 -4.81
CA ASN A 395 -14.31 4.19 -5.35
C ASN A 395 -13.40 5.39 -5.00
N PRO A 396 -12.09 5.30 -5.28
CA PRO A 396 -11.16 6.40 -5.00
C PRO A 396 -11.46 7.63 -5.85
N THR A 397 -10.98 8.79 -5.41
CA THR A 397 -10.87 9.96 -6.27
C THR A 397 -9.74 9.72 -7.28
N ARG A 398 -10.07 9.68 -8.57
CA ARG A 398 -9.08 9.52 -9.63
C ARG A 398 -8.24 10.80 -9.77
N PRO A 399 -6.89 10.73 -9.93
CA PRO A 399 -6.05 9.53 -10.11
C PRO A 399 -5.27 9.14 -8.84
N LEU A 400 -5.88 9.23 -7.67
CA LEU A 400 -5.18 9.13 -6.38
C LEU A 400 -4.97 7.69 -5.86
N GLU A 401 -5.46 6.67 -6.58
CA GLU A 401 -5.16 5.27 -6.26
C GLU A 401 -3.98 4.78 -7.13
N ALA A 402 -2.80 4.68 -6.56
CA ALA A 402 -1.61 4.28 -7.30
C ALA A 402 -1.74 2.89 -7.95
N SER A 403 -2.26 1.92 -7.23
CA SER A 403 -2.43 0.55 -7.72
C SER A 403 -3.79 -0.06 -7.36
N GLY A 404 -4.15 -0.16 -6.09
CA GLY A 404 -5.41 -0.77 -5.65
C GLY A 404 -5.38 -2.30 -5.62
N THR A 405 -4.30 -2.89 -5.12
CA THR A 405 -4.05 -4.35 -5.08
C THR A 405 -5.12 -5.19 -4.38
N SER A 406 -6.01 -4.56 -3.59
CA SER A 406 -7.14 -5.27 -2.96
C SER A 406 -8.13 -5.83 -4.00
N GLY A 407 -8.34 -5.10 -5.11
CA GLY A 407 -9.14 -5.57 -6.23
C GLY A 407 -8.53 -6.78 -6.92
N GLU A 408 -7.21 -6.81 -7.10
CA GLU A 408 -6.49 -7.98 -7.65
C GLU A 408 -6.65 -9.21 -6.74
N LYS A 409 -6.53 -9.03 -5.41
CA LYS A 409 -6.75 -10.09 -4.41
C LYS A 409 -8.18 -10.63 -4.45
N ALA A 410 -9.16 -9.76 -4.65
CA ALA A 410 -10.55 -10.13 -4.78
C ALA A 410 -10.79 -10.90 -6.10
N ALA A 411 -10.32 -10.38 -7.22
CA ALA A 411 -10.49 -10.97 -8.54
C ALA A 411 -9.92 -12.41 -8.62
N MET A 412 -8.73 -12.67 -8.03
CA MET A 412 -8.14 -14.01 -8.03
C MET A 412 -8.96 -15.05 -7.23
N ASN A 413 -9.93 -14.61 -6.44
CA ASN A 413 -10.85 -15.45 -5.68
C ASN A 413 -12.26 -15.50 -6.32
N GLY A 414 -12.41 -15.01 -7.56
CA GLY A 414 -13.71 -14.99 -8.25
C GLY A 414 -14.68 -13.95 -7.67
N VAL A 415 -14.20 -12.92 -6.98
CA VAL A 415 -14.98 -11.79 -6.51
C VAL A 415 -15.05 -10.73 -7.61
N MET A 416 -16.25 -10.27 -7.93
CA MET A 416 -16.45 -9.24 -8.93
C MET A 416 -15.91 -7.89 -8.45
N HIS A 417 -15.08 -7.24 -9.26
CA HIS A 417 -14.55 -5.92 -8.91
C HIS A 417 -15.46 -4.80 -9.43
N PHE A 418 -15.86 -3.89 -8.53
CA PHE A 418 -16.64 -2.72 -8.88
C PHE A 418 -15.84 -1.47 -8.45
N SER A 419 -15.28 -0.78 -9.43
CA SER A 419 -14.33 0.29 -9.15
C SER A 419 -14.44 1.46 -10.12
N VAL A 420 -14.03 2.66 -9.66
CA VAL A 420 -13.56 3.74 -10.54
C VAL A 420 -12.39 3.22 -11.37
N LEU A 421 -12.27 3.69 -12.61
CA LEU A 421 -11.12 3.42 -13.48
C LEU A 421 -9.88 4.20 -12.96
N ASP A 422 -9.26 3.65 -11.94
CA ASP A 422 -8.05 4.17 -11.29
C ASP A 422 -7.10 3.01 -10.95
N GLY A 423 -5.84 3.32 -10.72
CA GLY A 423 -4.82 2.32 -10.44
C GLY A 423 -4.77 1.21 -11.50
N TRP A 424 -4.63 -0.05 -11.05
CA TRP A 424 -4.55 -1.22 -11.93
C TRP A 424 -5.82 -1.44 -12.77
N TRP A 425 -6.99 -0.97 -12.29
CA TRP A 425 -8.26 -1.22 -12.97
C TRP A 425 -8.38 -0.52 -14.32
N VAL A 426 -7.59 0.53 -14.58
CA VAL A 426 -7.49 1.18 -15.89
C VAL A 426 -7.05 0.20 -16.97
N GLU A 427 -6.13 -0.69 -16.65
CA GLU A 427 -5.55 -1.68 -17.57
C GLU A 427 -6.12 -3.09 -17.37
N GLY A 428 -6.60 -3.40 -16.16
CA GLY A 428 -7.16 -4.70 -15.82
C GLY A 428 -8.63 -4.87 -16.16
N TYR A 429 -9.39 -3.76 -16.35
CA TYR A 429 -10.80 -3.83 -16.66
C TYR A 429 -11.06 -4.42 -18.06
N LYS A 430 -11.98 -5.38 -18.07
CA LYS A 430 -12.55 -5.92 -19.32
C LYS A 430 -14.07 -6.04 -19.16
N PRO A 431 -14.86 -5.78 -20.21
CA PRO A 431 -16.31 -6.03 -20.19
C PRO A 431 -16.61 -7.46 -19.73
N GLY A 432 -17.50 -7.59 -18.75
CA GLY A 432 -17.86 -8.89 -18.16
C GLY A 432 -16.97 -9.35 -16.99
N ALA A 433 -15.82 -8.70 -16.73
CA ALA A 433 -14.93 -9.07 -15.61
C ALA A 433 -15.25 -8.30 -14.30
N GLY A 434 -16.22 -7.39 -14.36
CA GLY A 434 -16.63 -6.52 -13.25
C GLY A 434 -17.27 -5.26 -13.75
N TRP A 435 -17.30 -4.23 -12.93
CA TRP A 435 -17.89 -2.95 -13.30
C TRP A 435 -16.90 -1.81 -13.16
N ALA A 436 -16.91 -0.91 -14.13
CA ALA A 436 -16.22 0.36 -14.07
C ALA A 436 -17.22 1.48 -13.81
N LEU A 437 -16.99 2.31 -12.81
CA LEU A 437 -17.71 3.57 -12.68
C LEU A 437 -17.26 4.49 -13.82
N PRO A 438 -18.19 5.21 -14.49
CA PRO A 438 -17.94 5.89 -15.77
C PRO A 438 -17.15 7.20 -15.60
N LEU A 439 -16.00 7.16 -14.93
CA LEU A 439 -15.06 8.27 -14.84
C LEU A 439 -13.90 8.01 -15.81
N GLU A 440 -14.05 8.49 -17.04
CA GLU A 440 -13.00 8.42 -18.05
C GLU A 440 -12.00 9.58 -17.96
N LYS A 441 -12.34 10.63 -17.20
CA LYS A 441 -11.54 11.85 -17.07
C LYS A 441 -11.14 12.09 -15.63
N THR A 442 -9.96 12.67 -15.48
CA THR A 442 -9.55 13.33 -14.23
C THR A 442 -10.12 14.74 -14.26
N TYR A 443 -10.73 15.17 -13.18
CA TYR A 443 -11.25 16.53 -13.01
C TYR A 443 -10.32 17.29 -12.06
N ASP A 444 -10.05 18.55 -12.35
CA ASP A 444 -9.24 19.43 -11.49
C ASP A 444 -9.92 19.65 -10.12
N ASP A 445 -11.26 19.73 -10.11
CA ASP A 445 -12.04 19.76 -8.87
C ASP A 445 -12.53 18.34 -8.54
N PRO A 446 -12.02 17.74 -7.44
CA PRO A 446 -12.45 16.40 -6.99
C PRO A 446 -13.95 16.29 -6.67
N ASN A 447 -14.63 17.41 -6.39
CA ASN A 447 -16.07 17.41 -6.09
C ASN A 447 -16.92 16.98 -7.28
N TYR A 448 -16.51 17.30 -8.50
CA TYR A 448 -17.19 16.81 -9.71
C TYR A 448 -17.16 15.29 -9.88
N GLN A 449 -16.25 14.61 -9.18
CA GLN A 449 -16.22 13.15 -9.20
C GLN A 449 -17.22 12.52 -8.22
N ASN A 450 -17.87 13.30 -7.38
CA ASN A 450 -18.86 12.83 -6.42
C ASN A 450 -20.29 12.92 -6.96
N GLU A 451 -20.51 13.73 -7.99
CA GLU A 451 -21.77 13.86 -8.71
C GLU A 451 -21.93 12.79 -9.81
#